data_4a5622470bf4cd2e24082642385c2d37
#
_entry.id   4a5622470bf4cd2e24082642385c2d37
#
_cell.length_a   1.000
_cell.length_b   1.000
_cell.length_c   1.000
_cell.angle_alpha   90.00
_cell.angle_beta   90.00
_cell.angle_gamma   90.00
#
_symmetry.space_group_name_H-M   'P 1'
#
loop_
_entity.id
_entity.type
_entity.pdbx_description
1 polymer ?
#
loop_
_entity_poly.entity_id
_entity_poly.type
_entity_poly.pdbx_seq_one_letter_code
_entity_poly.pdbx_strand_id
1 'polypeptide(L)'
;NGETYYPTHWANATDNASSAVVQNNSWGIDYQIDALQSDISTNSWTNDYGIAQKWTSAGKTANETSATTYIAALNNFQDHGVIVYALSNESAYTDADFQAALPVLFTQLAEAWITAVNIEVDGTAGSETYTRKSAPCGSTAEYCLGADGYQVNGAAYDSGGSNYYWQGVSGTSFVAPQISGAVALLAEAFPNHTPAQITDRLLASANNSFFTHTGEVTFGNGVGHGYDTEFGHGIMDIYAALNPITSSAYTPRIFTGGSNQSALSHSLGDSRISLSRSFGDSLIRGLDGEVSYAYDALNGGFKYDMTTRIDMSNNDAPTISLSSEMAKLDSLLAANNPSWKNNFSQVLSQLSKTDKLQTSLTVGASSLPVQSFFGSNFDSSV
;
A
#
# COMPACT_ATOMS: atom_id res chain seq x y z
N ASN A 1 34.32 14.00 31.42
CA ASN A 1 33.73 12.83 30.75
C ASN A 1 32.24 12.98 30.85
N GLY A 2 31.57 13.50 29.77
CA GLY A 2 30.13 13.57 29.74
C GLY A 2 29.57 12.16 29.70
N GLU A 3 28.63 11.84 30.58
CA GLU A 3 27.85 10.60 30.47
C GLU A 3 27.17 10.59 29.14
N THR A 4 27.37 9.51 28.37
CA THR A 4 26.75 9.36 27.10
C THR A 4 25.46 8.54 27.28
N TYR A 5 24.32 9.17 27.07
CA TYR A 5 23.01 8.53 27.24
C TYR A 5 22.72 7.59 26.09
N TYR A 6 22.26 6.38 26.37
CA TYR A 6 21.89 5.38 25.35
C TYR A 6 20.86 5.90 24.36
N PRO A 7 19.75 6.57 24.79
CA PRO A 7 18.76 7.08 23.83
C PRO A 7 19.34 8.12 22.86
N THR A 8 20.34 8.91 23.26
CA THR A 8 21.04 9.83 22.35
C THR A 8 21.85 9.08 21.29
N HIS A 9 22.43 7.91 21.63
CA HIS A 9 23.09 7.08 20.62
C HIS A 9 22.10 6.47 19.62
N TRP A 10 20.93 6.02 20.11
CA TRP A 10 19.87 5.50 19.25
C TRP A 10 19.33 6.61 18.34
N ALA A 11 19.09 7.82 18.86
CA ALA A 11 18.72 8.98 18.06
C ALA A 11 19.73 9.26 16.94
N ASN A 12 21.02 9.33 17.30
CA ASN A 12 22.09 9.57 16.32
C ASN A 12 22.15 8.47 15.25
N ALA A 13 21.91 7.19 15.63
CA ALA A 13 21.88 6.10 14.67
C ALA A 13 20.70 6.23 13.71
N THR A 14 19.53 6.59 14.22
CA THR A 14 18.31 6.86 13.44
C THR A 14 18.50 8.05 12.48
N ASP A 15 19.01 9.18 12.98
CA ASP A 15 19.26 10.38 12.18
C ASP A 15 20.30 10.15 11.07
N ASN A 16 21.32 9.32 11.33
CA ASN A 16 22.33 8.97 10.32
C ASN A 16 21.80 7.98 9.26
N ALA A 17 20.67 7.35 9.48
CA ALA A 17 20.02 6.43 8.54
C ALA A 17 19.02 7.14 7.61
N SER A 18 19.16 8.42 7.35
CA SER A 18 18.22 9.29 6.62
C SER A 18 17.90 8.86 5.17
N SER A 19 18.65 7.93 4.60
CA SER A 19 18.37 7.35 3.26
C SER A 19 17.75 5.93 3.32
N ALA A 20 17.56 5.38 4.52
CA ALA A 20 16.97 4.06 4.70
C ALA A 20 15.45 4.14 4.58
N VAL A 21 14.85 3.20 3.86
CA VAL A 21 13.40 3.10 3.70
C VAL A 21 12.73 2.35 4.85
N VAL A 22 13.51 1.72 5.72
CA VAL A 22 13.03 0.98 6.89
C VAL A 22 14.10 0.95 7.99
N GLN A 23 13.66 1.10 9.23
CA GLN A 23 14.46 0.86 10.42
C GLN A 23 13.95 -0.41 11.13
N ASN A 24 14.79 -1.45 11.20
CA ASN A 24 14.48 -2.68 11.92
C ASN A 24 14.99 -2.60 13.36
N ASN A 25 14.09 -2.82 14.34
CA ASN A 25 14.38 -2.84 15.75
C ASN A 25 14.02 -4.20 16.36
N SER A 26 14.96 -5.15 16.26
CA SER A 26 14.81 -6.49 16.86
C SER A 26 15.34 -6.52 18.30
N TRP A 27 14.99 -5.52 19.09
CA TRP A 27 15.41 -5.37 20.49
C TRP A 27 14.35 -4.62 21.28
N GLY A 28 14.34 -4.80 22.58
CA GLY A 28 13.39 -4.15 23.48
C GLY A 28 13.78 -4.35 24.94
N ILE A 29 12.94 -3.87 25.83
CA ILE A 29 13.01 -4.10 27.27
C ILE A 29 11.68 -4.72 27.69
N ASP A 30 11.77 -5.83 28.39
CA ASP A 30 10.62 -6.59 28.87
C ASP A 30 9.88 -5.82 29.97
N TYR A 31 9.01 -4.91 29.56
CA TYR A 31 8.10 -4.16 30.40
C TYR A 31 6.86 -3.76 29.61
N GLN A 32 5.67 -4.18 30.06
CA GLN A 32 4.44 -3.96 29.34
C GLN A 32 4.02 -2.48 29.35
N ILE A 33 3.35 -2.05 28.27
CA ILE A 33 2.95 -0.66 28.09
C ILE A 33 1.87 -0.23 29.11
N ASP A 34 0.91 -1.09 29.44
CA ASP A 34 -0.13 -0.82 30.42
C ASP A 34 0.46 -0.58 31.83
N ALA A 35 1.47 -1.36 32.21
CA ALA A 35 2.20 -1.16 33.44
C ALA A 35 2.97 0.18 33.45
N LEU A 36 3.59 0.55 32.33
CA LEU A 36 4.25 1.85 32.21
C LEU A 36 3.27 3.02 32.27
N GLN A 37 2.10 2.93 31.62
CA GLN A 37 1.04 3.94 31.71
C GLN A 37 0.55 4.10 33.16
N SER A 38 0.41 3.01 33.88
CA SER A 38 0.06 3.00 35.31
C SER A 38 1.12 3.71 36.13
N ASP A 39 2.41 3.44 35.90
CA ASP A 39 3.52 4.11 36.60
C ASP A 39 3.54 5.61 36.31
N ILE A 40 3.40 6.01 35.05
CA ILE A 40 3.34 7.42 34.60
C ILE A 40 2.20 8.14 35.34
N SER A 41 1.00 7.55 35.32
CA SER A 41 -0.18 8.12 35.97
C SER A 41 0.00 8.23 37.49
N THR A 42 0.44 7.15 38.15
CA THR A 42 0.58 7.09 39.60
C THR A 42 1.61 8.10 40.14
N ASN A 43 2.70 8.28 39.39
CA ASN A 43 3.78 9.16 39.79
C ASN A 43 3.68 10.56 39.20
N SER A 44 2.67 10.87 38.41
CA SER A 44 2.49 12.13 37.67
C SER A 44 3.73 12.48 36.80
N TRP A 45 4.29 11.47 36.13
CA TRP A 45 5.42 11.65 35.22
C TRP A 45 4.98 12.15 33.85
N THR A 46 5.91 12.74 33.11
CA THR A 46 5.78 12.89 31.66
C THR A 46 6.03 11.52 30.99
N ASN A 47 5.55 11.36 29.74
CA ASN A 47 5.85 10.14 28.96
C ASN A 47 7.36 9.95 28.79
N ASP A 48 8.08 11.01 28.39
CA ASP A 48 9.54 11.00 28.21
C ASP A 48 10.29 10.60 29.48
N TYR A 49 9.88 11.14 30.63
CA TYR A 49 10.47 10.77 31.92
C TYR A 49 10.17 9.31 32.24
N GLY A 50 8.94 8.84 32.05
CA GLY A 50 8.52 7.47 32.31
C GLY A 50 9.32 6.45 31.51
N ILE A 51 9.47 6.63 30.21
CA ILE A 51 10.29 5.73 29.38
C ILE A 51 11.78 5.78 29.77
N ALA A 52 12.32 6.97 30.11
CA ALA A 52 13.69 7.12 30.60
C ALA A 52 13.95 6.36 31.89
N GLN A 53 12.97 6.34 32.81
CA GLN A 53 13.07 5.54 34.08
C GLN A 53 13.13 4.04 33.77
N LYS A 54 12.37 3.53 32.79
CA LYS A 54 12.41 2.11 32.42
C LYS A 54 13.73 1.73 31.76
N TRP A 55 14.28 2.56 30.88
CA TRP A 55 15.60 2.35 30.32
C TRP A 55 16.69 2.36 31.40
N THR A 56 16.59 3.30 32.35
CA THR A 56 17.53 3.35 33.48
C THR A 56 17.44 2.10 34.36
N SER A 57 16.25 1.65 34.66
CA SER A 57 16.01 0.41 35.42
C SER A 57 16.55 -0.83 34.70
N ALA A 58 16.59 -0.83 33.38
CA ALA A 58 17.20 -1.87 32.55
C ALA A 58 18.72 -1.66 32.34
N GLY A 59 19.36 -0.81 33.14
CA GLY A 59 20.81 -0.59 33.11
C GLY A 59 21.31 0.29 31.96
N LYS A 60 20.42 1.06 31.32
CA LYS A 60 20.77 2.04 30.30
C LYS A 60 20.82 3.43 30.91
N THR A 61 21.92 4.14 30.79
CA THR A 61 21.96 5.55 31.20
C THR A 61 20.99 6.35 30.35
N ALA A 62 19.94 6.89 30.96
CA ALA A 62 18.88 7.64 30.27
C ALA A 62 18.37 8.76 31.18
N ASN A 63 17.87 9.83 30.57
CA ASN A 63 17.11 10.89 31.19
C ASN A 63 15.99 11.40 30.26
N GLU A 64 15.12 12.24 30.77
CA GLU A 64 14.00 12.79 30.02
C GLU A 64 14.45 13.46 28.70
N THR A 65 15.47 14.32 28.74
CA THR A 65 15.99 14.99 27.53
C THR A 65 16.49 14.00 26.47
N SER A 66 17.19 12.95 26.89
CA SER A 66 17.67 11.93 25.94
C SER A 66 16.52 11.09 25.37
N ALA A 67 15.47 10.87 26.14
CA ALA A 67 14.24 10.24 25.69
C ALA A 67 13.52 11.09 24.64
N THR A 68 13.29 12.37 24.93
CA THR A 68 12.69 13.34 23.98
C THR A 68 13.48 13.38 22.67
N THR A 69 14.83 13.38 22.75
CA THR A 69 15.70 13.39 21.57
C THR A 69 15.48 12.13 20.71
N TYR A 70 15.36 10.96 21.33
CA TYR A 70 15.15 9.71 20.61
C TYR A 70 13.73 9.64 19.97
N ILE A 71 12.70 10.07 20.70
CA ILE A 71 11.33 10.15 20.15
C ILE A 71 11.28 11.11 18.96
N ALA A 72 11.97 12.26 19.03
CA ALA A 72 12.05 13.20 17.91
C ALA A 72 12.77 12.58 16.68
N ALA A 73 13.87 11.84 16.90
CA ALA A 73 14.57 11.16 15.81
C ALA A 73 13.69 10.10 15.13
N LEU A 74 12.93 9.30 15.90
CA LEU A 74 11.98 8.33 15.36
C LEU A 74 10.89 9.02 14.57
N ASN A 75 10.34 10.12 15.06
CA ASN A 75 9.31 10.88 14.35
C ASN A 75 9.83 11.43 13.01
N ASN A 76 11.02 12.02 13.00
CA ASN A 76 11.65 12.53 11.78
C ASN A 76 11.97 11.40 10.78
N PHE A 77 12.30 10.21 11.24
CA PHE A 77 12.59 9.07 10.38
C PHE A 77 11.35 8.66 9.56
N GLN A 78 10.15 8.79 10.11
CA GLN A 78 8.91 8.44 9.43
C GLN A 78 8.60 9.32 8.20
N ASP A 79 9.26 10.47 8.03
CA ASP A 79 9.16 11.27 6.81
C ASP A 79 9.69 10.54 5.57
N HIS A 80 10.55 9.51 5.75
CA HIS A 80 11.20 8.81 4.64
C HIS A 80 11.31 7.29 4.82
N GLY A 81 11.03 6.74 6.00
CA GLY A 81 11.15 5.31 6.28
C GLY A 81 10.11 4.78 7.26
N VAL A 82 9.85 3.48 7.18
CA VAL A 82 8.97 2.76 8.11
C VAL A 82 9.79 2.27 9.30
N ILE A 83 9.25 2.39 10.51
CA ILE A 83 9.84 1.85 11.72
C ILE A 83 9.18 0.50 12.03
N VAL A 84 9.97 -0.56 12.15
CA VAL A 84 9.52 -1.89 12.55
C VAL A 84 10.13 -2.23 13.91
N TYR A 85 9.27 -2.53 14.88
CA TYR A 85 9.67 -2.94 16.23
C TYR A 85 9.19 -4.35 16.56
N ALA A 86 10.11 -5.20 17.03
CA ALA A 86 9.78 -6.52 17.55
C ALA A 86 9.10 -6.41 18.92
N LEU A 87 8.01 -7.16 19.14
CA LEU A 87 7.42 -7.36 20.46
C LEU A 87 8.33 -8.22 21.36
N SER A 88 8.11 -8.18 22.67
CA SER A 88 8.76 -9.10 23.62
C SER A 88 8.48 -10.56 23.26
N ASN A 89 9.45 -11.44 23.50
CA ASN A 89 9.27 -12.90 23.38
C ASN A 89 8.50 -13.54 24.53
N GLU A 90 8.09 -12.76 25.52
CA GLU A 90 7.34 -13.24 26.69
C GLU A 90 5.86 -13.52 26.33
N SER A 91 5.58 -14.74 25.95
CA SER A 91 4.20 -15.15 25.56
C SER A 91 3.17 -15.05 26.70
N ALA A 92 3.62 -14.96 27.95
CA ALA A 92 2.78 -14.76 29.13
C ALA A 92 2.33 -13.29 29.33
N TYR A 93 2.86 -12.35 28.56
CA TYR A 93 2.40 -10.96 28.60
C TYR A 93 0.96 -10.86 28.11
N THR A 94 0.24 -9.89 28.68
CA THR A 94 -1.15 -9.58 28.35
C THR A 94 -1.30 -8.35 27.46
N ASP A 95 -0.21 -7.60 27.29
CA ASP A 95 -0.11 -6.43 26.42
C ASP A 95 1.27 -6.34 25.78
N ALA A 96 1.45 -5.46 24.81
CA ALA A 96 2.71 -5.17 24.13
C ALA A 96 3.76 -4.62 25.11
N ASP A 97 5.03 -4.84 24.84
CA ASP A 97 6.12 -4.12 25.52
C ASP A 97 6.19 -2.67 25.08
N PHE A 98 6.63 -1.80 25.99
CA PHE A 98 6.52 -0.35 25.79
C PHE A 98 7.32 0.19 24.63
N GLN A 99 8.44 -0.45 24.25
CA GLN A 99 9.25 0.05 23.14
C GLN A 99 8.59 -0.20 21.79
N ALA A 100 8.01 -1.38 21.59
CA ALA A 100 7.17 -1.65 20.43
C ALA A 100 5.88 -0.83 20.44
N ALA A 101 5.41 -0.44 21.64
CA ALA A 101 4.19 0.32 21.87
C ALA A 101 4.45 1.84 22.09
N LEU A 102 5.59 2.39 21.69
CA LEU A 102 5.83 3.84 21.80
C LEU A 102 4.74 4.72 21.19
N PRO A 103 4.07 4.36 20.06
CA PRO A 103 2.95 5.13 19.53
C PRO A 103 1.75 5.27 20.48
N VAL A 104 1.58 4.37 21.45
CA VAL A 104 0.53 4.50 22.49
C VAL A 104 0.76 5.71 23.39
N LEU A 105 2.03 6.06 23.65
CA LEU A 105 2.41 7.24 24.44
C LEU A 105 2.64 8.48 23.56
N PHE A 106 3.07 8.28 22.33
CA PHE A 106 3.49 9.31 21.37
C PHE A 106 2.78 9.08 20.05
N THR A 107 1.54 9.53 19.96
CA THR A 107 0.63 9.23 18.84
C THR A 107 1.15 9.65 17.46
N GLN A 108 2.05 10.64 17.41
CA GLN A 108 2.73 11.05 16.18
C GLN A 108 3.61 9.95 15.57
N LEU A 109 3.98 8.93 16.35
CA LEU A 109 4.77 7.79 15.86
C LEU A 109 3.93 6.72 15.15
N ALA A 110 2.60 6.80 15.17
CA ALA A 110 1.73 5.76 14.60
C ALA A 110 1.67 5.79 13.07
N GLU A 111 2.16 6.84 12.40
CA GLU A 111 1.95 7.07 10.97
C GLU A 111 2.67 6.03 10.09
N ALA A 112 3.92 5.69 10.40
CA ALA A 112 4.72 4.73 9.66
C ALA A 112 5.42 3.75 10.61
N TRP A 113 4.64 3.09 11.45
CA TRP A 113 5.08 2.19 12.49
C TRP A 113 4.45 0.82 12.33
N ILE A 114 5.24 -0.24 12.47
CA ILE A 114 4.74 -1.61 12.52
C ILE A 114 5.31 -2.32 13.73
N THR A 115 4.44 -2.86 14.56
CA THR A 115 4.80 -3.75 15.66
C THR A 115 4.78 -5.19 15.17
N ALA A 116 5.83 -5.97 15.42
CA ALA A 116 6.01 -7.31 14.88
C ALA A 116 5.68 -8.39 15.91
N VAL A 117 4.61 -9.17 15.68
CA VAL A 117 4.19 -10.31 16.50
C VAL A 117 4.65 -11.64 15.90
N ASN A 118 5.13 -12.57 16.74
CA ASN A 118 5.55 -13.90 16.27
C ASN A 118 4.38 -14.87 16.25
N ILE A 119 4.03 -15.37 15.08
CA ILE A 119 2.95 -16.32 14.85
C ILE A 119 3.52 -17.56 14.16
N GLU A 120 3.54 -18.69 14.86
CA GLU A 120 3.85 -19.98 14.24
C GLU A 120 2.74 -20.36 13.27
N VAL A 121 3.12 -20.75 12.07
CA VAL A 121 2.22 -21.28 11.04
C VAL A 121 2.55 -22.76 10.86
N ASP A 122 1.69 -23.66 11.31
CA ASP A 122 1.86 -25.12 11.20
C ASP A 122 0.75 -25.73 10.36
N GLY A 123 1.06 -26.83 9.70
CA GLY A 123 0.11 -27.56 8.85
C GLY A 123 0.46 -27.54 7.38
N THR A 124 -0.54 -27.80 6.55
CA THR A 124 -0.41 -27.83 5.09
C THR A 124 -1.28 -26.76 4.48
N ALA A 125 -0.93 -26.28 3.29
CA ALA A 125 -1.66 -25.24 2.56
C ALA A 125 -3.17 -25.51 2.52
N GLY A 126 -3.96 -24.55 3.03
CA GLY A 126 -5.42 -24.65 3.17
C GLY A 126 -5.91 -25.37 4.43
N SER A 127 -5.00 -25.76 5.34
CA SER A 127 -5.31 -26.37 6.65
C SER A 127 -4.29 -25.94 7.71
N GLU A 128 -3.82 -24.71 7.60
CA GLU A 128 -2.86 -24.13 8.53
C GLU A 128 -3.50 -23.86 9.88
N THR A 129 -2.70 -23.98 10.93
CA THR A 129 -3.00 -23.52 12.28
C THR A 129 -2.05 -22.39 12.66
N TYR A 130 -2.56 -21.45 13.40
CA TYR A 130 -1.83 -20.23 13.77
C TYR A 130 -1.73 -20.12 15.28
N THR A 131 -0.53 -20.00 15.80
CA THR A 131 -0.28 -19.93 17.24
C THR A 131 0.68 -18.80 17.57
N ARG A 132 0.25 -17.86 18.40
CA ARG A 132 1.12 -16.79 18.88
C ARG A 132 2.24 -17.32 19.77
N LYS A 133 3.47 -16.88 19.52
CA LYS A 133 4.71 -17.31 20.21
C LYS A 133 5.47 -16.15 20.87
N SER A 134 4.84 -15.02 21.10
CA SER A 134 5.42 -13.81 21.70
C SER A 134 4.39 -13.11 22.60
N ALA A 135 4.69 -11.92 23.11
CA ALA A 135 3.69 -11.02 23.64
C ALA A 135 2.59 -10.76 22.61
N PRO A 136 1.34 -10.48 23.00
CA PRO A 136 0.26 -10.13 22.08
C PRO A 136 0.48 -8.75 21.49
N CYS A 137 -0.23 -8.44 20.40
CA CYS A 137 -0.28 -7.08 19.86
C CYS A 137 -0.86 -6.09 20.87
N GLY A 138 -1.85 -6.50 21.67
CA GLY A 138 -2.42 -5.71 22.75
C GLY A 138 -2.84 -4.32 22.30
N SER A 139 -2.35 -3.31 23.00
CA SER A 139 -2.60 -1.89 22.71
C SER A 139 -2.02 -1.41 21.36
N THR A 140 -1.23 -2.23 20.67
CA THR A 140 -0.64 -1.91 19.35
C THR A 140 -1.38 -2.57 18.18
N ALA A 141 -2.51 -3.22 18.43
CA ALA A 141 -3.20 -4.07 17.47
C ALA A 141 -3.50 -3.38 16.12
N GLU A 142 -3.78 -2.08 16.13
CA GLU A 142 -4.10 -1.27 14.93
C GLU A 142 -2.92 -1.08 13.97
N TYR A 143 -1.69 -1.33 14.41
CA TYR A 143 -0.48 -1.25 13.59
C TYR A 143 0.46 -2.45 13.81
N CYS A 144 -0.09 -3.56 14.26
CA CYS A 144 0.63 -4.79 14.54
C CYS A 144 0.45 -5.79 13.37
N LEU A 145 1.56 -6.43 12.98
CA LEU A 145 1.62 -7.39 11.88
C LEU A 145 2.45 -8.59 12.26
N GLY A 146 2.01 -9.78 11.89
CA GLY A 146 2.65 -11.04 12.18
C GLY A 146 3.44 -11.62 11.03
N ALA A 147 4.44 -12.42 11.35
CA ALA A 147 5.06 -13.38 10.44
C ALA A 147 5.55 -14.60 11.25
N ASP A 148 5.93 -15.67 10.55
CA ASP A 148 6.44 -16.87 11.20
C ASP A 148 7.91 -16.67 11.59
N GLY A 149 8.13 -16.49 12.88
CA GLY A 149 9.44 -16.41 13.52
C GLY A 149 9.73 -17.62 14.41
N TYR A 150 9.00 -18.74 14.23
CA TYR A 150 9.15 -19.95 15.02
C TYR A 150 10.01 -20.97 14.28
N GLN A 151 10.98 -21.56 14.99
CA GLN A 151 11.92 -22.57 14.44
C GLN A 151 12.63 -22.13 13.14
N VAL A 152 13.00 -20.86 13.05
CA VAL A 152 13.70 -20.30 11.89
C VAL A 152 15.15 -20.79 11.85
N ASN A 153 15.66 -21.05 10.65
CA ASN A 153 17.07 -21.31 10.43
C ASN A 153 17.78 -20.00 10.06
N GLY A 154 18.71 -19.57 10.89
CA GLY A 154 19.44 -18.34 10.73
C GLY A 154 20.95 -18.54 10.51
N ALA A 155 21.57 -17.67 9.72
CA ALA A 155 23.03 -17.64 9.61
C ALA A 155 23.68 -17.40 10.97
N ALA A 156 24.72 -18.14 11.29
CA ALA A 156 25.50 -17.99 12.51
C ALA A 156 26.98 -18.02 12.19
N TYR A 157 27.77 -17.42 13.09
CA TYR A 157 29.21 -17.46 13.04
C TYR A 157 29.74 -18.42 14.11
N ASP A 158 30.59 -19.37 13.73
CA ASP A 158 31.36 -20.18 14.63
C ASP A 158 32.79 -19.64 14.68
N SER A 159 33.30 -19.38 15.89
CA SER A 159 34.68 -18.97 16.12
C SER A 159 35.74 -19.97 15.62
N GLY A 160 35.34 -21.19 15.26
CA GLY A 160 36.16 -22.22 14.61
C GLY A 160 36.35 -22.09 13.10
N GLY A 161 35.76 -21.06 12.45
CA GLY A 161 35.95 -20.74 11.02
C GLY A 161 35.13 -21.60 10.06
N SER A 162 34.17 -22.35 10.54
CA SER A 162 33.20 -23.11 9.71
C SER A 162 31.97 -22.26 9.47
N ASN A 163 31.41 -22.32 8.24
CA ASN A 163 30.08 -21.79 7.96
C ASN A 163 29.08 -22.55 8.81
N TYR A 164 28.44 -21.86 9.71
CA TYR A 164 27.51 -22.41 10.67
C TYR A 164 26.14 -21.72 10.54
N TYR A 165 25.09 -22.42 10.85
CA TYR A 165 23.77 -21.83 10.98
C TYR A 165 23.06 -22.40 12.21
N TRP A 166 22.27 -21.56 12.84
CA TRP A 166 21.42 -21.98 13.93
C TRP A 166 20.13 -22.58 13.34
N GLN A 167 19.74 -23.71 13.89
CA GLN A 167 18.51 -24.38 13.53
C GLN A 167 17.46 -24.19 14.63
N GLY A 168 16.22 -23.96 14.23
CA GLY A 168 15.10 -23.97 15.15
C GLY A 168 15.13 -22.86 16.20
N VAL A 169 15.70 -21.70 15.88
CA VAL A 169 15.63 -20.53 16.76
C VAL A 169 14.30 -19.81 16.57
N SER A 170 13.75 -19.25 17.65
CA SER A 170 12.43 -18.60 17.62
C SER A 170 12.49 -17.22 18.26
N GLY A 171 11.70 -16.29 17.75
CA GLY A 171 11.55 -14.96 18.33
C GLY A 171 11.02 -13.92 17.36
N THR A 172 10.44 -12.88 17.89
CA THR A 172 10.01 -11.69 17.16
C THR A 172 11.19 -10.99 16.45
N SER A 173 12.42 -11.20 16.94
CA SER A 173 13.64 -10.75 16.27
C SER A 173 13.85 -11.34 14.88
N PHE A 174 13.15 -12.43 14.52
CA PHE A 174 13.11 -13.01 13.19
C PHE A 174 11.90 -12.56 12.38
N VAL A 175 10.85 -12.07 13.03
CA VAL A 175 9.66 -11.51 12.39
C VAL A 175 9.93 -10.09 11.89
N ALA A 176 10.46 -9.23 12.73
CA ALA A 176 10.72 -7.83 12.39
C ALA A 176 11.57 -7.67 11.11
N PRO A 177 12.67 -8.43 10.88
CA PRO A 177 13.41 -8.33 9.61
C PRO A 177 12.67 -8.89 8.40
N GLN A 178 11.75 -9.85 8.55
CA GLN A 178 10.88 -10.29 7.46
C GLN A 178 9.95 -9.16 7.01
N ILE A 179 9.30 -8.49 7.96
CA ILE A 179 8.45 -7.31 7.70
C ILE A 179 9.30 -6.18 7.10
N SER A 180 10.50 -5.94 7.62
CA SER A 180 11.41 -4.92 7.07
C SER A 180 11.82 -5.24 5.61
N GLY A 181 12.02 -6.51 5.29
CA GLY A 181 12.25 -6.96 3.91
C GLY A 181 11.06 -6.69 3.01
N ALA A 182 9.84 -6.92 3.51
CA ALA A 182 8.61 -6.62 2.77
C ALA A 182 8.44 -5.10 2.54
N VAL A 183 8.73 -4.26 3.53
CA VAL A 183 8.77 -2.79 3.36
C VAL A 183 9.73 -2.40 2.24
N ALA A 184 10.94 -2.96 2.21
CA ALA A 184 11.92 -2.65 1.17
C ALA A 184 11.44 -3.06 -0.24
N LEU A 185 10.80 -4.23 -0.36
CA LEU A 185 10.20 -4.68 -1.62
C LEU A 185 9.06 -3.77 -2.08
N LEU A 186 8.21 -3.32 -1.16
CA LEU A 186 7.12 -2.40 -1.50
C LEU A 186 7.64 -1.00 -1.86
N ALA A 187 8.69 -0.52 -1.18
CA ALA A 187 9.32 0.76 -1.54
C ALA A 187 9.93 0.73 -2.96
N GLU A 188 10.46 -0.42 -3.40
CA GLU A 188 10.91 -0.60 -4.77
C GLU A 188 9.73 -0.71 -5.75
N ALA A 189 8.69 -1.46 -5.41
CA ALA A 189 7.52 -1.65 -6.27
C ALA A 189 6.68 -0.37 -6.43
N PHE A 190 6.60 0.43 -5.38
CA PHE A 190 5.78 1.66 -5.32
C PHE A 190 6.64 2.88 -4.91
N PRO A 191 7.58 3.33 -5.74
CA PRO A 191 8.59 4.34 -5.36
C PRO A 191 8.02 5.73 -5.06
N ASN A 192 6.74 5.96 -5.36
CA ASN A 192 6.04 7.21 -5.06
C ASN A 192 5.16 7.13 -3.80
N HIS A 193 5.16 5.98 -3.11
CA HIS A 193 4.43 5.85 -1.85
C HIS A 193 5.21 6.48 -0.70
N THR A 194 4.50 7.14 0.19
CA THR A 194 5.04 7.57 1.48
C THR A 194 5.24 6.35 2.39
N PRO A 195 6.08 6.43 3.45
CA PRO A 195 6.21 5.36 4.43
C PRO A 195 4.86 4.94 5.05
N ALA A 196 3.97 5.89 5.34
CA ALA A 196 2.61 5.63 5.80
C ALA A 196 1.81 4.78 4.80
N GLN A 197 1.86 5.11 3.50
CA GLN A 197 1.15 4.34 2.47
C GLN A 197 1.71 2.91 2.29
N ILE A 198 3.01 2.72 2.51
CA ILE A 198 3.63 1.38 2.52
C ILE A 198 3.15 0.59 3.74
N THR A 199 3.11 1.23 4.91
CA THR A 199 2.57 0.64 6.15
C THR A 199 1.10 0.25 5.98
N ASP A 200 0.25 1.17 5.52
CA ASP A 200 -1.17 0.92 5.24
C ASP A 200 -1.36 -0.27 4.32
N ARG A 201 -0.54 -0.35 3.25
CA ARG A 201 -0.62 -1.42 2.26
C ARG A 201 -0.28 -2.78 2.85
N LEU A 202 0.74 -2.88 3.71
CA LEU A 202 1.10 -4.12 4.39
C LEU A 202 0.01 -4.56 5.37
N LEU A 203 -0.51 -3.64 6.17
CA LEU A 203 -1.56 -3.94 7.15
C LEU A 203 -2.88 -4.33 6.46
N ALA A 204 -3.28 -3.58 5.42
CA ALA A 204 -4.53 -3.81 4.68
C ALA A 204 -4.54 -5.10 3.85
N SER A 205 -3.39 -5.69 3.56
CA SER A 205 -3.25 -6.91 2.77
C SER A 205 -2.96 -8.17 3.59
N ALA A 206 -2.80 -8.03 4.91
CA ALA A 206 -2.48 -9.15 5.78
C ALA A 206 -3.58 -10.23 5.79
N ASN A 207 -3.20 -11.48 5.98
CA ASN A 207 -4.17 -12.55 6.15
C ASN A 207 -4.68 -12.58 7.59
N ASN A 208 -5.94 -12.20 7.78
CA ASN A 208 -6.65 -12.17 9.05
C ASN A 208 -7.82 -13.18 9.11
N SER A 209 -7.87 -14.13 8.19
CA SER A 209 -9.00 -15.07 8.04
C SER A 209 -9.10 -16.13 9.14
N PHE A 210 -8.09 -16.26 9.99
CA PHE A 210 -7.98 -17.32 11.01
C PHE A 210 -8.42 -16.92 12.41
N PHE A 211 -8.85 -15.65 12.62
CA PHE A 211 -9.38 -15.17 13.89
C PHE A 211 -10.64 -14.32 13.71
N THR A 212 -11.34 -14.06 14.83
CA THR A 212 -12.46 -13.13 14.84
C THR A 212 -11.97 -11.73 15.15
N HIS A 213 -12.32 -10.77 14.32
CA HIS A 213 -11.89 -9.38 14.48
C HIS A 213 -12.50 -8.75 15.72
N THR A 214 -11.70 -8.04 16.50
CA THR A 214 -12.12 -7.25 17.66
C THR A 214 -12.22 -5.75 17.36
N GLY A 215 -11.60 -5.32 16.23
CA GLY A 215 -11.66 -3.97 15.71
C GLY A 215 -11.41 -3.93 14.19
N GLU A 216 -11.54 -2.75 13.60
CA GLU A 216 -11.30 -2.50 12.18
C GLU A 216 -10.60 -1.15 12.00
N VAL A 217 -9.58 -1.11 11.13
CA VAL A 217 -8.97 0.12 10.62
C VAL A 217 -9.47 0.35 9.20
N THR A 218 -9.81 1.60 8.89
CA THR A 218 -10.14 2.03 7.52
C THR A 218 -8.98 2.84 6.95
N PHE A 219 -8.31 2.26 5.98
CA PHE A 219 -7.23 2.89 5.21
C PHE A 219 -7.77 3.74 4.06
N GLY A 220 -6.87 4.31 3.27
CA GLY A 220 -7.19 5.20 2.16
C GLY A 220 -8.30 4.66 1.24
N ASN A 221 -9.17 5.54 0.77
CA ASN A 221 -10.29 5.23 -0.13
C ASN A 221 -11.24 4.12 0.35
N GLY A 222 -11.42 4.00 1.68
CA GLY A 222 -12.38 3.08 2.27
C GLY A 222 -11.98 1.61 2.26
N VAL A 223 -10.69 1.33 2.27
CA VAL A 223 -10.18 -0.04 2.46
C VAL A 223 -10.26 -0.39 3.94
N GLY A 224 -11.27 -1.15 4.34
CA GLY A 224 -11.40 -1.66 5.71
C GLY A 224 -10.58 -2.93 5.91
N HIS A 225 -9.93 -3.08 7.06
CA HIS A 225 -9.25 -4.31 7.45
C HIS A 225 -9.40 -4.57 8.94
N GLY A 226 -9.91 -5.76 9.28
CA GLY A 226 -10.14 -6.18 10.66
C GLY A 226 -8.85 -6.61 11.35
N TYR A 227 -8.74 -6.33 12.63
CA TYR A 227 -7.64 -6.77 13.49
C TYR A 227 -8.15 -7.41 14.79
N ASP A 228 -7.24 -8.03 15.50
CA ASP A 228 -7.46 -8.63 16.82
C ASP A 228 -6.33 -8.24 17.78
N THR A 229 -6.62 -8.17 19.08
CA THR A 229 -5.64 -7.79 20.09
C THR A 229 -4.54 -8.84 20.31
N GLU A 230 -4.73 -10.08 19.90
CA GLU A 230 -3.72 -11.13 19.99
C GLU A 230 -2.78 -11.12 18.78
N PHE A 231 -3.35 -11.00 17.56
CA PHE A 231 -2.65 -11.23 16.28
C PHE A 231 -2.47 -9.96 15.44
N GLY A 232 -2.99 -8.80 15.89
CA GLY A 232 -2.97 -7.57 15.09
C GLY A 232 -3.77 -7.74 13.80
N HIS A 233 -3.22 -7.27 12.67
CA HIS A 233 -3.79 -7.46 11.35
C HIS A 233 -3.62 -8.89 10.79
N GLY A 234 -2.94 -9.77 11.53
CA GLY A 234 -2.70 -11.16 11.12
C GLY A 234 -1.33 -11.38 10.49
N ILE A 235 -1.23 -12.39 9.63
CA ILE A 235 0.03 -12.77 8.96
C ILE A 235 0.27 -11.88 7.73
N MET A 236 1.48 -11.36 7.63
CA MET A 236 1.95 -10.62 6.45
C MET A 236 1.77 -11.42 5.16
N ASP A 237 1.09 -10.84 4.18
CA ASP A 237 0.95 -11.37 2.83
C ASP A 237 1.56 -10.40 1.81
N ILE A 238 2.83 -10.60 1.49
CA ILE A 238 3.55 -9.75 0.53
C ILE A 238 3.01 -9.92 -0.89
N TYR A 239 2.46 -11.09 -1.23
CA TYR A 239 1.84 -11.28 -2.53
C TYR A 239 0.58 -10.43 -2.67
N ALA A 240 -0.30 -10.44 -1.67
CA ALA A 240 -1.48 -9.58 -1.64
C ALA A 240 -1.09 -8.09 -1.63
N ALA A 241 -0.05 -7.71 -0.87
CA ALA A 241 0.47 -6.34 -0.83
C ALA A 241 0.99 -5.84 -2.19
N LEU A 242 1.57 -6.72 -3.01
CA LEU A 242 2.08 -6.39 -4.36
C LEU A 242 0.99 -6.44 -5.45
N ASN A 243 -0.22 -6.88 -5.12
CA ASN A 243 -1.35 -6.91 -6.05
C ASN A 243 -2.33 -5.75 -5.80
N PRO A 244 -3.23 -5.44 -6.76
CA PRO A 244 -4.20 -4.37 -6.61
C PRO A 244 -5.14 -4.60 -5.42
N ILE A 245 -5.23 -3.61 -4.52
CA ILE A 245 -6.14 -3.61 -3.37
C ILE A 245 -7.39 -2.81 -3.76
N THR A 246 -8.57 -3.40 -3.54
CA THR A 246 -9.85 -2.79 -3.90
C THR A 246 -10.74 -2.56 -2.69
N SER A 247 -11.65 -1.59 -2.79
CA SER A 247 -12.73 -1.41 -1.83
C SER A 247 -14.05 -1.16 -2.56
N SER A 248 -15.17 -1.37 -1.90
CA SER A 248 -16.49 -1.08 -2.47
C SER A 248 -16.74 0.41 -2.70
N ALA A 249 -15.99 1.27 -2.01
CA ALA A 249 -16.07 2.73 -2.12
C ALA A 249 -15.17 3.31 -3.22
N TYR A 250 -14.27 2.51 -3.78
CA TYR A 250 -13.27 2.97 -4.73
C TYR A 250 -13.43 2.36 -6.12
N THR A 251 -13.43 3.22 -7.12
CA THR A 251 -13.35 2.81 -8.51
C THR A 251 -11.93 3.07 -9.02
N PRO A 252 -11.22 2.04 -9.52
CA PRO A 252 -9.87 2.20 -10.06
C PRO A 252 -9.80 3.31 -11.10
N ARG A 253 -8.76 4.14 -11.06
CA ARG A 253 -8.52 5.27 -11.96
C ARG A 253 -7.43 4.92 -12.94
N ILE A 254 -7.64 5.25 -14.22
CA ILE A 254 -6.61 5.18 -15.26
C ILE A 254 -6.12 6.60 -15.52
N PHE A 255 -4.80 6.77 -15.58
CA PHE A 255 -4.17 8.00 -16.02
C PHE A 255 -3.49 7.75 -17.37
N THR A 256 -3.96 8.42 -18.39
CA THR A 256 -3.30 8.46 -19.70
C THR A 256 -2.42 9.70 -19.77
N GLY A 257 -1.14 9.48 -19.98
CA GLY A 257 -0.01 10.38 -20.09
C GLY A 257 -0.23 11.89 -20.07
N GLY A 258 0.50 12.56 -19.17
CA GLY A 258 0.59 14.02 -19.07
C GLY A 258 0.59 14.49 -17.62
N SER A 259 1.42 15.47 -17.32
CA SER A 259 1.69 16.01 -15.99
C SER A 259 0.53 16.77 -15.31
N ASN A 260 -0.66 16.78 -15.90
CA ASN A 260 -1.84 17.45 -15.34
C ASN A 260 -2.93 16.44 -15.01
N GLN A 261 -3.08 16.21 -13.72
CA GLN A 261 -4.03 15.30 -13.08
C GLN A 261 -5.49 15.77 -13.16
N SER A 262 -6.07 15.87 -14.33
CA SER A 262 -7.54 15.80 -14.41
C SER A 262 -7.94 14.35 -14.50
N ALA A 263 -8.17 13.72 -13.37
CA ALA A 263 -8.56 12.34 -13.26
C ALA A 263 -9.98 12.16 -13.82
N LEU A 264 -10.11 11.58 -14.99
CA LEU A 264 -11.34 10.95 -15.42
C LEU A 264 -11.43 9.61 -14.69
N SER A 265 -12.26 9.55 -13.65
CA SER A 265 -12.53 8.30 -12.95
C SER A 265 -13.47 7.45 -13.79
N HIS A 266 -12.95 6.41 -14.42
CA HIS A 266 -13.75 5.40 -15.10
C HIS A 266 -13.65 4.09 -14.35
N SER A 267 -14.79 3.43 -14.16
CA SER A 267 -14.80 2.04 -13.74
C SER A 267 -14.06 1.19 -14.77
N LEU A 268 -13.01 0.51 -14.37
CA LEU A 268 -12.30 -0.47 -15.20
C LEU A 268 -13.16 -1.72 -15.46
N GLY A 269 -14.24 -1.94 -14.68
CA GLY A 269 -15.01 -3.16 -14.72
C GLY A 269 -15.59 -3.50 -16.10
N ASP A 270 -16.24 -2.54 -16.76
CA ASP A 270 -17.17 -2.85 -17.84
C ASP A 270 -16.97 -2.07 -19.14
N SER A 271 -16.02 -1.12 -19.20
CA SER A 271 -15.80 -0.33 -20.41
C SER A 271 -14.95 -1.08 -21.43
N ARG A 272 -15.54 -1.49 -22.53
CA ARG A 272 -14.87 -2.07 -23.72
C ARG A 272 -15.15 -1.24 -24.94
N ILE A 273 -14.19 -1.16 -25.83
CA ILE A 273 -14.36 -0.55 -27.17
C ILE A 273 -14.48 -1.69 -28.16
N SER A 274 -15.64 -1.80 -28.82
CA SER A 274 -15.84 -2.75 -29.91
C SER A 274 -15.60 -2.06 -31.24
N LEU A 275 -14.64 -2.53 -32.02
CA LEU A 275 -14.21 -1.93 -33.29
C LEU A 275 -14.29 -2.94 -34.41
N SER A 276 -14.59 -2.45 -35.65
CA SER A 276 -14.44 -3.26 -36.86
C SER A 276 -12.95 -3.59 -37.10
N ARG A 277 -12.68 -4.72 -37.74
CA ARG A 277 -11.30 -5.18 -37.99
C ARG A 277 -10.44 -4.13 -38.71
N SER A 278 -11.00 -3.37 -39.62
CA SER A 278 -10.26 -2.40 -40.42
C SER A 278 -9.79 -1.17 -39.62
N PHE A 279 -10.50 -0.83 -38.54
CA PHE A 279 -10.16 0.30 -37.70
C PHE A 279 -9.41 -0.14 -36.44
N GLY A 280 -9.77 -1.31 -35.90
CA GLY A 280 -9.19 -1.84 -34.68
C GLY A 280 -7.69 -2.10 -34.75
N ASP A 281 -7.19 -2.62 -35.86
CA ASP A 281 -5.75 -2.86 -36.07
C ASP A 281 -4.89 -1.60 -35.93
N SER A 282 -5.39 -0.46 -36.43
CA SER A 282 -4.68 0.82 -36.32
C SER A 282 -4.63 1.34 -34.90
N LEU A 283 -5.74 1.20 -34.15
CA LEU A 283 -5.80 1.60 -32.75
C LEU A 283 -4.95 0.69 -31.86
N ILE A 284 -5.03 -0.64 -32.08
CA ILE A 284 -4.20 -1.60 -31.34
C ILE A 284 -2.72 -1.30 -31.60
N ARG A 285 -2.30 -1.08 -32.84
CA ARG A 285 -0.90 -0.73 -33.17
C ARG A 285 -0.48 0.63 -32.58
N GLY A 286 -1.41 1.58 -32.51
CA GLY A 286 -1.13 2.89 -31.90
C GLY A 286 -1.02 2.86 -30.39
N LEU A 287 -1.64 1.86 -29.74
CA LEU A 287 -1.58 1.64 -28.31
C LEU A 287 -0.54 0.59 -27.91
N ASP A 288 0.02 -0.14 -28.89
CA ASP A 288 1.05 -1.14 -28.65
C ASP A 288 2.33 -0.48 -28.15
N GLY A 289 2.79 -0.89 -26.99
CA GLY A 289 3.93 -0.30 -26.30
C GLY A 289 3.66 0.97 -25.48
N GLU A 290 2.45 1.54 -25.57
CA GLU A 290 2.06 2.64 -24.68
C GLU A 290 1.80 2.12 -23.26
N VAL A 291 2.49 2.71 -22.29
CA VAL A 291 2.36 2.32 -20.90
C VAL A 291 1.32 3.20 -20.21
N SER A 292 0.20 2.60 -19.84
CA SER A 292 -0.78 3.21 -18.94
C SER A 292 -0.70 2.59 -17.55
N TYR A 293 -1.13 3.31 -16.54
CA TYR A 293 -1.21 2.83 -15.18
C TYR A 293 -2.64 2.91 -14.67
N ALA A 294 -3.11 1.83 -14.07
CA ALA A 294 -4.30 1.82 -13.25
C ALA A 294 -3.89 1.92 -11.79
N TYR A 295 -4.58 2.75 -11.02
CA TYR A 295 -4.31 2.92 -9.60
C TYR A 295 -5.38 2.21 -8.78
N ASP A 296 -4.95 1.51 -7.76
CA ASP A 296 -5.81 0.81 -6.82
C ASP A 296 -6.30 1.72 -5.67
N ALA A 297 -7.05 1.16 -4.73
CA ALA A 297 -7.63 1.91 -3.62
C ALA A 297 -6.59 2.50 -2.67
N LEU A 298 -5.38 1.95 -2.60
CA LEU A 298 -4.26 2.47 -1.81
C LEU A 298 -3.21 3.21 -2.66
N ASN A 299 -3.62 3.73 -3.83
CA ASN A 299 -2.80 4.50 -4.77
C ASN A 299 -1.62 3.72 -5.38
N GLY A 300 -1.60 2.40 -5.31
CA GLY A 300 -0.64 1.55 -6.01
C GLY A 300 -0.84 1.63 -7.52
N GLY A 301 0.21 1.98 -8.26
CA GLY A 301 0.18 2.08 -9.71
C GLY A 301 0.56 0.75 -10.37
N PHE A 302 -0.35 0.17 -11.15
CA PHE A 302 -0.15 -1.08 -11.87
C PHE A 302 -0.15 -0.84 -13.36
N LYS A 303 0.81 -1.42 -14.07
CA LYS A 303 0.82 -1.38 -15.53
C LYS A 303 -0.47 -1.95 -16.09
N TYR A 304 -1.08 -1.22 -17.00
CA TYR A 304 -2.34 -1.57 -17.61
C TYR A 304 -2.21 -1.54 -19.12
N ASP A 305 -2.53 -2.68 -19.75
CA ASP A 305 -2.56 -2.79 -21.19
C ASP A 305 -3.94 -2.37 -21.73
N MET A 306 -3.99 -1.18 -22.33
CA MET A 306 -5.22 -0.62 -22.91
C MET A 306 -5.74 -1.47 -24.09
N THR A 307 -4.89 -2.25 -24.77
CA THR A 307 -5.31 -3.10 -25.88
C THR A 307 -6.26 -4.21 -25.44
N THR A 308 -6.18 -4.65 -24.18
CA THR A 308 -7.09 -5.67 -23.60
C THR A 308 -8.55 -5.22 -23.51
N ARG A 309 -8.81 -3.92 -23.67
CA ARG A 309 -10.17 -3.33 -23.65
C ARG A 309 -10.74 -3.12 -25.05
N ILE A 310 -10.00 -3.48 -26.08
CA ILE A 310 -10.46 -3.42 -27.46
C ILE A 310 -10.99 -4.80 -27.85
N ASP A 311 -12.28 -4.88 -28.13
CA ASP A 311 -12.91 -6.11 -28.62
C ASP A 311 -13.05 -6.03 -30.14
N MET A 312 -12.41 -6.96 -30.83
CA MET A 312 -12.43 -7.13 -32.27
C MET A 312 -13.48 -8.17 -32.65
N SER A 313 -14.73 -7.96 -32.29
CA SER A 313 -15.77 -8.96 -32.55
C SER A 313 -16.08 -9.12 -34.04
N ASN A 314 -16.24 -10.39 -34.45
CA ASN A 314 -16.70 -10.76 -35.78
C ASN A 314 -18.22 -10.76 -35.90
N ASN A 315 -18.95 -10.41 -34.87
CA ASN A 315 -20.39 -10.53 -34.84
C ASN A 315 -21.03 -9.26 -35.44
N ASP A 316 -22.00 -9.48 -36.29
CA ASP A 316 -22.89 -8.48 -36.82
C ASP A 316 -23.44 -7.62 -35.68
N ALA A 317 -22.75 -6.49 -35.42
CA ALA A 317 -23.26 -5.51 -34.48
C ALA A 317 -24.62 -5.07 -34.96
N PRO A 318 -25.63 -4.89 -34.08
CA PRO A 318 -26.90 -4.35 -34.49
C PRO A 318 -26.60 -3.06 -35.26
N THR A 319 -27.15 -2.98 -36.46
CA THR A 319 -27.04 -1.80 -37.32
C THR A 319 -27.67 -0.61 -36.60
N ILE A 320 -26.88 0.04 -35.76
CA ILE A 320 -27.22 1.39 -35.32
C ILE A 320 -27.11 2.22 -36.59
N SER A 321 -28.24 2.72 -37.07
CA SER A 321 -28.25 3.57 -38.23
C SER A 321 -27.28 4.73 -37.97
N LEU A 322 -26.13 4.69 -38.66
CA LEU A 322 -25.11 5.72 -38.58
C LEU A 322 -25.72 7.12 -38.71
N SER A 323 -26.79 7.24 -39.51
CA SER A 323 -27.56 8.45 -39.69
C SER A 323 -28.25 9.00 -38.44
N SER A 324 -28.73 8.14 -37.52
CA SER A 324 -29.43 8.62 -36.31
C SER A 324 -28.45 9.06 -35.21
N GLU A 325 -27.30 8.39 -35.06
CA GLU A 325 -26.29 8.80 -34.12
C GLU A 325 -25.50 10.02 -34.62
N MET A 326 -25.31 10.13 -35.91
CA MET A 326 -24.71 11.28 -36.54
C MET A 326 -25.59 12.51 -36.47
N ALA A 327 -26.91 12.37 -36.55
CA ALA A 327 -27.85 13.47 -36.36
C ALA A 327 -27.80 14.00 -34.91
N LYS A 328 -27.57 13.11 -33.92
CA LYS A 328 -27.33 13.53 -32.52
C LYS A 328 -26.00 14.24 -32.37
N LEU A 329 -24.93 13.71 -32.96
CA LEU A 329 -23.61 14.35 -32.95
C LEU A 329 -23.65 15.71 -33.67
N ASP A 330 -24.30 15.82 -34.82
CA ASP A 330 -24.50 17.07 -35.56
C ASP A 330 -25.26 18.12 -34.74
N SER A 331 -26.28 17.70 -33.97
CA SER A 331 -27.03 18.59 -33.08
C SER A 331 -26.19 19.10 -31.90
N LEU A 332 -25.31 18.27 -31.35
CA LEU A 332 -24.41 18.62 -30.26
C LEU A 332 -23.25 19.53 -30.72
N LEU A 333 -22.70 19.26 -31.89
CA LEU A 333 -21.58 20.05 -32.46
C LEU A 333 -22.07 21.37 -33.08
N ALA A 334 -23.26 21.41 -33.66
CA ALA A 334 -23.87 22.64 -34.17
C ALA A 334 -24.18 23.66 -33.07
N ALA A 335 -24.41 23.20 -31.83
CA ALA A 335 -24.63 24.09 -30.70
C ALA A 335 -23.34 24.81 -30.25
N ASN A 336 -22.13 24.27 -30.56
CA ASN A 336 -20.87 24.75 -30.05
C ASN A 336 -19.90 25.35 -31.09
N ASN A 337 -20.04 25.04 -32.40
CA ASN A 337 -19.22 25.63 -33.46
C ASN A 337 -19.80 25.49 -34.87
N PRO A 338 -20.33 26.57 -35.50
CA PRO A 338 -20.99 26.54 -36.82
C PRO A 338 -20.07 26.15 -37.99
N SER A 339 -18.73 26.35 -37.87
CA SER A 339 -17.78 26.06 -38.94
C SER A 339 -17.47 24.56 -39.11
N TRP A 340 -17.75 23.78 -38.11
CA TRP A 340 -17.53 22.32 -38.11
C TRP A 340 -18.46 21.59 -39.08
N LYS A 341 -19.67 22.12 -39.25
CA LYS A 341 -20.72 21.50 -40.04
C LYS A 341 -20.32 21.28 -41.50
N ASN A 342 -19.56 22.20 -42.08
CA ASN A 342 -19.20 22.13 -43.51
C ASN A 342 -18.03 21.15 -43.78
N ASN A 343 -17.06 21.05 -42.90
CA ASN A 343 -15.92 20.16 -43.09
C ASN A 343 -16.27 18.70 -42.79
N PHE A 344 -17.06 18.47 -41.75
CA PHE A 344 -17.46 17.13 -41.34
C PHE A 344 -18.43 16.48 -42.32
N SER A 345 -19.37 17.25 -42.90
CA SER A 345 -20.29 16.75 -43.93
C SER A 345 -19.56 16.34 -45.21
N GLN A 346 -18.44 16.98 -45.56
CA GLN A 346 -17.61 16.58 -46.71
C GLN A 346 -16.89 15.27 -46.48
N VAL A 347 -16.27 15.09 -45.32
CA VAL A 347 -15.59 13.84 -44.94
C VAL A 347 -16.56 12.67 -44.90
N LEU A 348 -17.76 12.87 -44.38
CA LEU A 348 -18.80 11.86 -44.30
C LEU A 348 -19.35 11.49 -45.66
N SER A 349 -19.52 12.46 -46.58
CA SER A 349 -19.97 12.16 -47.96
C SER A 349 -18.95 11.35 -48.75
N GLN A 350 -17.67 11.43 -48.38
CA GLN A 350 -16.59 10.60 -48.94
C GLN A 350 -16.54 9.21 -48.32
N LEU A 351 -16.76 9.09 -47.00
CA LEU A 351 -16.80 7.81 -46.28
C LEU A 351 -18.01 6.98 -46.62
N SER A 352 -19.18 7.60 -46.89
CA SER A 352 -20.39 6.90 -47.29
C SER A 352 -20.33 6.32 -48.70
N LYS A 353 -19.36 6.71 -49.52
CA LYS A 353 -19.14 6.16 -50.88
C LYS A 353 -18.31 4.88 -50.88
N THR A 354 -17.70 4.52 -49.77
CA THR A 354 -16.98 3.24 -49.62
C THR A 354 -17.82 2.27 -48.80
N ASP A 355 -18.49 1.37 -49.46
CA ASP A 355 -19.53 0.42 -48.99
C ASP A 355 -19.07 -0.58 -47.89
N LYS A 356 -18.08 -0.29 -47.04
CA LYS A 356 -17.52 -1.27 -46.11
C LYS A 356 -17.11 -0.77 -44.73
N LEU A 357 -17.55 0.39 -44.23
CA LEU A 357 -17.29 0.77 -42.86
C LEU A 357 -18.49 0.52 -41.96
N GLN A 358 -18.53 -0.65 -41.34
CA GLN A 358 -19.40 -0.90 -40.16
C GLN A 358 -18.53 -0.69 -38.89
N THR A 359 -18.78 0.39 -38.20
CA THR A 359 -18.20 0.67 -36.88
C THR A 359 -19.31 0.85 -35.87
N SER A 360 -19.30 0.11 -34.79
CA SER A 360 -20.14 0.39 -33.63
C SER A 360 -19.23 0.79 -32.45
N LEU A 361 -19.44 1.98 -31.93
CA LEU A 361 -18.83 2.44 -30.69
C LEU A 361 -19.85 2.28 -29.58
N THR A 362 -19.67 1.31 -28.71
CA THR A 362 -20.48 1.16 -27.50
C THR A 362 -19.74 1.83 -26.34
N VAL A 363 -20.19 3.02 -25.96
CA VAL A 363 -19.73 3.69 -24.75
C VAL A 363 -20.69 3.29 -23.64
N GLY A 364 -20.18 2.68 -22.56
CA GLY A 364 -20.98 2.36 -21.39
C GLY A 364 -21.73 3.59 -20.86
N ALA A 365 -22.80 3.37 -20.11
CA ALA A 365 -23.91 4.29 -19.81
C ALA A 365 -23.59 5.64 -19.12
N SER A 366 -22.41 6.20 -19.26
CA SER A 366 -22.07 7.56 -18.86
C SER A 366 -21.80 8.43 -20.08
N SER A 367 -22.65 9.44 -20.29
CA SER A 367 -22.56 10.42 -21.38
C SER A 367 -21.27 11.25 -21.26
N LEU A 368 -20.19 10.84 -21.93
CA LEU A 368 -19.01 11.67 -22.11
C LEU A 368 -18.99 12.27 -23.51
N PRO A 369 -18.67 13.57 -23.66
CA PRO A 369 -18.49 14.18 -24.98
C PRO A 369 -17.27 13.55 -25.68
N VAL A 370 -17.37 13.31 -26.97
CA VAL A 370 -16.33 12.69 -27.83
C VAL A 370 -14.98 13.44 -27.75
N GLN A 371 -14.99 14.73 -27.37
CA GLN A 371 -13.78 15.53 -27.13
C GLN A 371 -12.85 15.00 -26.03
N SER A 372 -13.37 14.22 -25.08
CA SER A 372 -12.53 13.64 -24.01
C SER A 372 -11.80 12.36 -24.44
N PHE A 373 -12.16 11.79 -25.58
CA PHE A 373 -11.59 10.55 -26.11
C PHE A 373 -10.42 10.81 -27.07
N PHE A 374 -10.44 11.92 -27.78
CA PHE A 374 -9.37 12.36 -28.68
C PHE A 374 -8.77 13.62 -28.05
N GLY A 375 -7.60 13.49 -27.41
CA GLY A 375 -6.89 14.63 -26.86
C GLY A 375 -6.74 15.76 -27.90
N SER A 376 -6.53 16.98 -27.43
CA SER A 376 -6.50 18.24 -28.18
C SER A 376 -5.44 18.35 -29.30
N ASN A 377 -4.85 17.28 -29.76
CA ASN A 377 -3.81 17.22 -30.79
C ASN A 377 -4.25 16.47 -32.05
N PHE A 378 -5.47 16.69 -32.51
CA PHE A 378 -5.79 16.35 -33.88
C PHE A 378 -5.36 17.53 -34.77
N ASP A 379 -4.18 17.41 -35.38
CA ASP A 379 -3.71 18.32 -36.41
C ASP A 379 -4.58 18.14 -37.65
N SER A 380 -5.23 19.22 -38.08
CA SER A 380 -6.16 19.24 -39.22
C SER A 380 -5.47 19.29 -40.58
N SER A 381 -4.20 18.83 -40.64
CA SER A 381 -3.39 18.80 -41.85
C SER A 381 -3.08 17.36 -42.29
N VAL A 382 -4.07 16.60 -42.71
CA VAL A 382 -3.97 15.55 -43.74
C VAL A 382 -5.31 15.43 -44.47
#